data_c1e54f94a4e8110cab18457704896d6c
#
_entry.id   c1e54f94a4e8110cab18457704896d6c
#
_cell.length_a   1.000
_cell.length_b   1.000
_cell.length_c   1.000
_cell.angle_alpha   90.00
_cell.angle_beta   90.00
_cell.angle_gamma   90.00
#
_symmetry.space_group_name_H-M   'P 1'
#
loop_
_entity.id
_entity.type
_entity.pdbx_description
1 polymer ?
#
loop_
_entity_poly.entity_id
_entity_poly.type
_entity_poly.pdbx_seq_one_letter_code
_entity_poly.pdbx_strand_id
1 'polypeptide(L)' 'MAINKIKTEKEWMAEDDARTMAQYEEIMADSARRARAVKAAKDMASDLNKRASAMNKVAGNKSSKKK' A
#
# COMPACT_ATOMS: atom_id res chain seq x y z
N MET A 1 28.86 23.95 -13.97
CA MET A 1 28.56 23.77 -13.82
C MET A 1 27.56 23.31 -13.35
N ALA A 2 26.98 23.32 -13.36
CA ALA A 2 25.93 23.16 -13.00
C ALA A 2 25.62 22.02 -12.61
N ILE A 3 25.83 21.58 -12.62
CA ILE A 3 25.77 20.57 -12.42
C ILE A 3 25.20 20.11 -11.46
N ASN A 4 25.08 20.40 -10.67
CA ASN A 4 24.56 19.99 -9.71
C ASN A 4 23.29 20.16 -9.46
N LYS A 5 22.49 20.01 -10.08
CA LYS A 5 21.29 20.10 -9.81
C LYS A 5 20.90 19.07 -8.95
N ILE A 6 20.67 19.15 -7.76
CA ILE A 6 20.18 18.18 -6.83
C ILE A 6 18.71 18.20 -6.90
N LYS A 7 18.10 17.05 -7.07
CA LYS A 7 16.67 16.97 -7.15
C LYS A 7 16.03 17.24 -5.83
N THR A 8 14.89 17.89 -5.86
CA THR A 8 14.15 18.15 -4.65
C THR A 8 13.41 16.89 -4.26
N GLU A 9 12.90 16.87 -3.08
CA GLU A 9 12.12 15.79 -2.60
C GLU A 9 10.92 15.55 -3.47
N LYS A 10 10.28 16.61 -3.91
CA LYS A 10 9.14 16.49 -4.78
C LYS A 10 9.51 15.84 -6.10
N GLU A 11 10.67 16.15 -6.60
CA GLU A 11 11.11 15.57 -7.87
C GLU A 11 11.38 14.09 -7.70
N TRP A 12 11.98 13.70 -6.56
CA TRP A 12 12.22 12.31 -6.30
C TRP A 12 10.90 11.55 -6.18
N MET A 13 9.94 12.14 -5.50
CA MET A 13 8.64 11.52 -5.34
C MET A 13 7.92 11.39 -6.66
N ALA A 14 8.06 12.40 -7.50
CA ALA A 14 7.41 12.36 -8.81
C ALA A 14 7.99 11.24 -9.66
N GLU A 15 9.29 11.01 -9.57
CA GLU A 15 9.89 9.93 -10.31
C GLU A 15 9.45 8.58 -9.80
N ASP A 16 9.33 8.45 -8.50
CA ASP A 16 8.84 7.22 -7.90
C ASP A 16 7.41 6.96 -8.32
N ASP A 17 6.61 8.01 -8.33
CA ASP A 17 5.22 7.89 -8.72
C ASP A 17 5.11 7.46 -10.18
N ALA A 18 5.97 8.02 -11.02
CA ALA A 18 5.96 7.66 -12.43
C ALA A 18 6.30 6.20 -12.60
N ARG A 19 7.27 5.70 -11.85
CA ARG A 19 7.63 4.30 -11.94
C ARG A 19 6.51 3.41 -11.44
N THR A 20 5.86 3.84 -10.38
CA THR A 20 4.74 3.09 -9.83
C THR A 20 3.60 3.01 -10.83
N MET A 21 3.32 4.11 -11.49
CA MET A 21 2.27 4.12 -12.49
C MET A 21 2.61 3.23 -13.67
N ALA A 22 3.88 3.25 -14.07
CA ALA A 22 4.31 2.40 -15.17
C ALA A 22 4.18 0.93 -14.80
N GLN A 23 4.53 0.60 -13.57
CA GLN A 23 4.41 -0.78 -13.09
C GLN A 23 2.96 -1.20 -13.04
N TYR A 24 2.10 -0.29 -12.62
CA TYR A 24 0.67 -0.57 -12.57
C TYR A 24 0.18 -0.94 -13.96
N GLU A 25 0.58 -0.17 -14.96
CA GLU A 25 0.15 -0.42 -16.33
C GLU A 25 0.67 -1.77 -16.81
N GLU A 26 1.89 -2.11 -16.46
CA GLU A 26 2.46 -3.38 -16.87
C GLU A 26 1.70 -4.54 -16.25
N ILE A 27 1.35 -4.39 -14.99
CA ILE A 27 0.61 -5.43 -14.29
C ILE A 27 -0.78 -5.57 -14.88
N MET A 28 -1.42 -4.44 -15.15
CA MET A 28 -2.77 -4.48 -15.70
C MET A 28 -2.81 -5.08 -17.09
N ALA A 29 -1.75 -4.90 -17.83
CA ALA A 29 -1.70 -5.43 -19.19
C ALA A 29 -1.45 -6.94 -19.21
N ASP A 30 -0.86 -7.48 -18.15
CA ASP A 30 -0.56 -8.90 -18.09
C ASP A 30 -1.65 -9.57 -17.28
N SER A 31 -2.57 -10.23 -17.95
CA SER A 31 -3.73 -10.78 -17.27
C SER A 31 -3.41 -11.80 -16.19
N ALA A 32 -2.40 -12.62 -16.39
CA ALA A 32 -2.03 -13.60 -15.37
C ALA A 32 -1.45 -12.90 -14.15
N ARG A 33 -0.63 -11.92 -14.39
CA ARG A 33 -0.01 -11.17 -13.32
C ARG A 33 -1.06 -10.38 -12.56
N ARG A 34 -1.99 -9.80 -13.29
CA ARG A 34 -3.07 -9.05 -12.68
C ARG A 34 -3.93 -9.94 -11.80
N ALA A 35 -4.26 -11.13 -12.29
CA ALA A 35 -5.08 -12.05 -11.50
C ALA A 35 -4.40 -12.42 -10.20
N ARG A 36 -3.09 -12.65 -10.25
CA ARG A 36 -2.35 -12.98 -9.04
C ARG A 36 -2.32 -11.79 -8.07
N ALA A 37 -2.19 -10.61 -8.62
CA ALA A 37 -2.15 -9.41 -7.79
C ALA A 37 -3.51 -9.18 -7.11
N VAL A 38 -4.59 -9.40 -7.85
CA VAL A 38 -5.92 -9.22 -7.29
C VAL A 38 -6.15 -10.20 -6.16
N LYS A 39 -5.72 -11.45 -6.37
CA LYS A 39 -5.89 -12.44 -5.32
C LYS A 39 -5.07 -12.07 -4.10
N ALA A 40 -3.84 -11.65 -4.30
CA ALA A 40 -2.99 -11.24 -3.19
C ALA A 40 -3.59 -10.04 -2.46
N ALA A 41 -4.16 -9.11 -3.21
CA ALA A 41 -4.78 -7.94 -2.59
C ALA A 41 -5.96 -8.34 -1.71
N LYS A 42 -6.75 -9.29 -2.18
CA LYS A 42 -7.89 -9.74 -1.39
C LYS A 42 -7.42 -10.42 -0.12
N ASP A 43 -6.37 -11.22 -0.24
CA ASP A 43 -5.83 -11.92 0.94
C ASP A 43 -5.27 -10.92 1.94
N MET A 44 -4.57 -9.91 1.44
CA MET A 44 -4.01 -8.89 2.30
C MET A 44 -5.10 -8.08 2.99
N ALA A 45 -6.15 -7.75 2.26
CA ALA A 45 -7.26 -7.01 2.82
C ALA A 45 -7.95 -7.83 3.92
N SER A 46 -8.09 -9.12 3.67
CA SER A 46 -8.70 -10.00 4.65
C SER A 46 -7.86 -10.05 5.92
N ASP A 47 -6.54 -10.15 5.76
CA ASP A 47 -5.65 -10.18 6.90
C ASP A 47 -5.72 -8.89 7.69
N LEU A 48 -5.77 -7.76 6.99
CA LEU A 48 -5.86 -6.49 7.66
C LEU A 48 -7.16 -6.37 8.44
N ASN A 49 -8.25 -6.88 7.86
CA ASN A 49 -9.51 -6.85 8.55
C ASN A 49 -9.47 -7.70 9.81
N LYS A 50 -8.83 -8.84 9.75
CA LYS A 50 -8.71 -9.69 10.91
C LYS A 50 -7.92 -9.01 12.00
N ARG A 51 -6.85 -8.34 11.62
CA ARG A 51 -6.04 -7.62 12.59
C ARG A 51 -6.79 -6.46 13.18
N ALA A 52 -7.54 -5.74 12.36
CA ALA A 52 -8.32 -4.63 12.84
C ALA A 52 -9.37 -5.12 13.83
N SER A 53 -9.98 -6.24 13.51
CA SER A 53 -10.98 -6.82 14.39
C SER A 53 -10.38 -7.21 15.72
N ALA A 54 -9.21 -7.81 15.70
CA ALA A 54 -8.52 -8.20 16.92
C ALA A 54 -8.15 -6.99 17.75
N MET A 55 -7.68 -5.95 17.10
CA MET A 55 -7.36 -4.72 17.78
C MET A 55 -8.57 -4.09 18.41
N ASN A 56 -9.68 -4.10 17.71
CA ASN A 56 -10.92 -3.56 18.21
C ASN A 56 -11.38 -4.31 19.44
N LYS A 57 -11.20 -5.61 19.45
CA LYS A 57 -11.59 -6.39 20.60
C LYS A 57 -10.76 -6.04 21.81
N VAL A 58 -9.48 -5.88 21.60
CA VAL A 58 -8.58 -5.52 22.68
C VAL A 58 -8.95 -4.14 23.22
N ALA A 59 -9.18 -3.20 22.33
CA ALA A 59 -9.55 -1.86 22.73
C ALA A 59 -10.90 -1.84 23.41
N GLY A 60 -11.81 -2.61 22.89
CA GLY A 60 -13.13 -2.69 23.47
C GLY A 60 -13.13 -3.30 24.85
N ASN A 61 -12.34 -4.31 25.03
CA ASN A 61 -12.23 -4.94 26.31
C ASN A 61 -11.69 -3.97 27.31
N LYS A 62 -10.69 -3.23 26.95
CA LYS A 62 -10.18 -2.29 27.83
C LYS A 62 -11.19 -1.27 28.13
N SER A 63 -11.89 -0.80 27.21
CA SER A 63 -12.90 0.18 27.41
C SER A 63 -13.93 -0.34 28.33
N SER A 64 -14.32 -1.53 28.15
CA SER A 64 -15.32 -2.10 28.97
C SER A 64 -14.90 -2.15 30.35
N LYS A 65 -13.67 -2.49 30.58
CA LYS A 65 -13.19 -2.52 31.86
C LYS A 65 -13.25 -1.26 32.51
N LYS A 66 -13.10 -0.24 31.86
CA LYS A 66 -13.13 0.99 32.42
C LYS A 66 -14.37 1.28 32.93
N LYS A 67 -15.32 0.81 32.57
CA LYS A 67 -16.51 1.20 33.02
C LYS A 67 -16.78 0.71 34.06
#